data_34ffef32305535f6d710fb9d54d45be6
#
_entry.id   34ffef32305535f6d710fb9d54d45be6
#
_cell.length_a   1.000
_cell.length_b   1.000
_cell.length_c   1.000
_cell.angle_alpha   90.00
_cell.angle_beta   90.00
_cell.angle_gamma   90.00
#
_symmetry.space_group_name_H-M   'P 1'
#
loop_
_entity.id
_entity.type
_entity.pdbx_description
1 polymer ?
#
loop_
_entity_poly.entity_id
_entity_poly.type
_entity_poly.pdbx_seq_one_letter_code
_entity_poly.pdbx_strand_id
1 'polypeptide(L)'
;MIFFIDTANTKDIQKAYEMGVISGVTTNPSLVAKEGRDFKQVVQEITGIVNGPVSAEVISLDVQGMLQEARELAAISDNVVIKVPMTEEGLKAVKILSGEGIRTNVTLIFSANQALLAARAGATYVSPFVGRLDDIGHDGMELIAQIADIFAIHEIDTQIIAASIRHSLHVTKAALAGAHVATVPYSVIISMIKHPLTASGIERFLEDWKNANQS
;
A
#
# COMPACT_ATOMS: atom_id res chain seq x y z
N MET A 1 2.26 -3.68 -12.06
CA MET A 1 2.02 -3.44 -10.62
C MET A 1 3.00 -2.39 -10.13
N ILE A 2 2.53 -1.38 -9.42
CA ILE A 2 3.37 -0.36 -8.80
C ILE A 2 3.59 -0.68 -7.32
N PHE A 3 4.60 -0.05 -6.69
CA PHE A 3 4.88 -0.25 -5.28
C PHE A 3 4.53 0.98 -4.46
N PHE A 4 3.85 0.75 -3.35
CA PHE A 4 3.78 1.67 -2.22
C PHE A 4 4.66 1.12 -1.10
N ILE A 5 5.11 1.99 -0.21
CA ILE A 5 5.80 1.58 1.01
C ILE A 5 4.82 1.59 2.19
N ASP A 6 4.86 0.56 3.03
CA ASP A 6 3.99 0.42 4.22
C ASP A 6 4.75 0.80 5.48
N THR A 7 4.80 2.09 5.78
CA THR A 7 5.50 2.63 6.96
C THR A 7 5.09 4.08 7.23
N ALA A 8 5.27 4.54 8.47
CA ALA A 8 5.20 5.94 8.87
C ALA A 8 6.60 6.55 9.12
N ASN A 9 7.67 5.77 8.95
CA ASN A 9 9.04 6.24 9.13
C ASN A 9 9.51 7.03 7.91
N THR A 10 9.62 8.35 8.07
CA THR A 10 9.96 9.27 6.97
C THR A 10 11.36 9.05 6.39
N LYS A 11 12.31 8.54 7.18
CA LYS A 11 13.66 8.21 6.70
C LYS A 11 13.63 6.99 5.76
N ASP A 12 12.84 5.98 6.08
CA ASP A 12 12.70 4.80 5.22
C ASP A 12 11.94 5.15 3.93
N ILE A 13 10.91 6.02 4.03
CA ILE A 13 10.20 6.55 2.87
C ILE A 13 11.16 7.32 1.95
N GLN A 14 11.95 8.24 2.51
CA GLN A 14 12.91 9.03 1.74
C GLN A 14 13.90 8.13 0.97
N LYS A 15 14.51 7.14 1.65
CA LYS A 15 15.44 6.19 1.03
C LYS A 15 14.79 5.38 -0.10
N ALA A 16 13.57 4.89 0.11
CA ALA A 16 12.85 4.13 -0.90
C ALA A 16 12.44 5.01 -2.09
N TYR A 17 12.08 6.26 -1.84
CA TYR A 17 11.72 7.23 -2.88
C TYR A 17 12.94 7.62 -3.72
N GLU A 18 14.10 7.85 -3.10
CA GLU A 18 15.38 8.12 -3.78
C GLU A 18 15.83 6.97 -4.70
N MET A 19 15.49 5.72 -4.36
CA MET A 19 15.73 4.57 -5.25
C MET A 19 14.80 4.58 -6.49
N GLY A 20 13.77 5.42 -6.53
CA GLY A 20 12.81 5.51 -7.63
C GLY A 20 11.86 4.30 -7.75
N VAL A 21 11.75 3.47 -6.69
CA VAL A 21 10.98 2.21 -6.76
C VAL A 21 9.56 2.33 -6.20
N ILE A 22 9.26 3.37 -5.43
CA ILE A 22 7.93 3.57 -4.84
C ILE A 22 7.20 4.74 -5.48
N SER A 23 5.88 4.61 -5.58
CA SER A 23 4.97 5.62 -6.15
C SER A 23 3.95 6.13 -5.14
N GLY A 24 3.96 5.65 -3.90
CA GLY A 24 3.03 6.05 -2.87
C GLY A 24 3.35 5.43 -1.51
N VAL A 25 2.53 5.75 -0.52
CA VAL A 25 2.72 5.32 0.87
C VAL A 25 1.41 4.86 1.46
N THR A 26 1.43 3.78 2.23
CA THR A 26 0.33 3.45 3.14
C THR A 26 0.79 3.59 4.58
N THR A 27 -0.04 4.22 5.39
CA THR A 27 0.13 4.28 6.85
C THR A 27 -1.05 3.63 7.55
N ASN A 28 -0.93 3.45 8.84
CA ASN A 28 -2.03 3.07 9.73
C ASN A 28 -1.74 3.57 11.15
N PRO A 29 -2.75 3.61 12.04
CA PRO A 29 -2.56 4.11 13.41
C PRO A 29 -1.45 3.40 14.17
N SER A 30 -1.26 2.10 13.99
CA SER A 30 -0.20 1.34 14.66
C SER A 30 1.20 1.70 14.17
N LEU A 31 1.37 2.01 12.88
CA LEU A 31 2.65 2.44 12.33
C LEU A 31 3.01 3.84 12.83
N VAL A 32 2.04 4.76 12.86
CA VAL A 32 2.27 6.12 13.37
C VAL A 32 2.54 6.12 14.87
N ALA A 33 1.81 5.32 15.65
CA ALA A 33 2.03 5.17 17.08
C ALA A 33 3.47 4.72 17.43
N LYS A 34 4.08 3.88 16.61
CA LYS A 34 5.48 3.44 16.76
C LYS A 34 6.48 4.58 16.61
N GLU A 35 6.17 5.60 15.82
CA GLU A 35 7.03 6.77 15.64
C GLU A 35 6.92 7.76 16.82
N GLY A 36 5.89 7.64 17.67
CA GLY A 36 5.69 8.51 18.84
C GLY A 36 5.45 9.99 18.49
N ARG A 37 4.91 10.25 17.28
CA ARG A 37 4.73 11.58 16.68
C ARG A 37 3.27 11.89 16.42
N ASP A 38 2.94 13.17 16.26
CA ASP A 38 1.61 13.61 15.86
C ASP A 38 1.26 13.10 14.46
N PHE A 39 0.05 12.53 14.33
CA PHE A 39 -0.40 11.87 13.09
C PHE A 39 -0.46 12.84 11.90
N LYS A 40 -1.04 14.03 12.08
CA LYS A 40 -1.20 15.00 10.98
C LYS A 40 0.15 15.54 10.53
N GLN A 41 1.08 15.77 11.46
CA GLN A 41 2.43 16.21 11.14
C GLN A 41 3.18 15.14 10.33
N VAL A 42 3.05 13.86 10.71
CA VAL A 42 3.66 12.74 9.95
C VAL A 42 3.09 12.66 8.53
N VAL A 43 1.76 12.75 8.37
CA VAL A 43 1.12 12.74 7.05
C VAL A 43 1.60 13.92 6.21
N GLN A 44 1.67 15.13 6.78
CA GLN A 44 2.16 16.33 6.09
C GLN A 44 3.61 16.18 5.63
N GLU A 45 4.49 15.64 6.46
CA GLU A 45 5.89 15.37 6.08
C GLU A 45 5.98 14.35 4.95
N ILE A 46 5.22 13.25 5.03
CA ILE A 46 5.20 12.22 3.99
C ILE A 46 4.72 12.77 2.65
N THR A 47 3.67 13.61 2.63
CA THR A 47 3.17 14.24 1.41
C THR A 47 4.16 15.23 0.80
N GLY A 48 5.07 15.77 1.59
CA GLY A 48 6.21 16.58 1.11
C GLY A 48 7.36 15.76 0.50
N ILE A 49 7.46 14.46 0.84
CA ILE A 49 8.49 13.57 0.29
C ILE A 49 8.04 12.90 -1.00
N VAL A 50 6.80 12.38 -1.02
CA VAL A 50 6.28 11.54 -2.12
C VAL A 50 5.17 12.27 -2.87
N ASN A 51 5.33 12.45 -4.18
CA ASN A 51 4.35 13.08 -5.06
C ASN A 51 3.20 12.14 -5.49
N GLY A 52 2.99 11.04 -4.79
CA GLY A 52 1.97 10.04 -5.08
C GLY A 52 0.98 9.85 -3.94
N PRO A 53 0.04 8.90 -4.07
CA PRO A 53 -0.98 8.65 -3.06
C PRO A 53 -0.40 8.31 -1.69
N VAL A 54 -0.93 8.97 -0.65
CA VAL A 54 -0.55 8.72 0.75
C VAL A 54 -1.81 8.33 1.52
N SER A 55 -1.94 7.06 1.89
CA SER A 55 -3.09 6.56 2.65
C SER A 55 -2.96 6.90 4.13
N ALA A 56 -3.90 7.72 4.63
CA ALA A 56 -4.05 8.13 6.03
C ALA A 56 -5.37 7.59 6.60
N GLU A 57 -5.30 6.79 7.66
CA GLU A 57 -6.44 6.04 8.19
C GLU A 57 -7.19 6.82 9.27
N VAL A 58 -8.52 6.89 9.14
CA VAL A 58 -9.42 7.43 10.16
C VAL A 58 -9.51 6.47 11.36
N ILE A 59 -9.76 7.02 12.55
CA ILE A 59 -9.81 6.26 13.81
C ILE A 59 -11.25 6.10 14.32
N SER A 60 -12.11 7.07 14.03
CA SER A 60 -13.52 7.03 14.43
C SER A 60 -14.23 5.81 13.87
N LEU A 61 -15.22 5.30 14.60
CA LEU A 61 -15.99 4.12 14.23
C LEU A 61 -17.37 4.43 13.64
N ASP A 62 -17.86 5.65 13.83
CA ASP A 62 -19.12 6.15 13.28
C ASP A 62 -18.89 7.04 12.06
N VAL A 63 -19.92 7.15 11.20
CA VAL A 63 -19.83 7.91 9.95
C VAL A 63 -19.44 9.36 10.18
N GLN A 64 -20.02 10.05 11.16
CA GLN A 64 -19.81 11.48 11.36
C GLN A 64 -18.37 11.76 11.78
N GLY A 65 -17.83 10.97 12.72
CA GLY A 65 -16.43 11.05 13.13
C GLY A 65 -15.48 10.74 11.97
N MET A 66 -15.73 9.68 11.19
CA MET A 66 -14.94 9.34 10.00
C MET A 66 -14.93 10.48 8.98
N LEU A 67 -16.07 11.10 8.69
CA LEU A 67 -16.17 12.20 7.73
C LEU A 67 -15.42 13.46 8.20
N GLN A 68 -15.51 13.79 9.49
CA GLN A 68 -14.78 14.91 10.05
C GLN A 68 -13.26 14.69 9.91
N GLU A 69 -12.76 13.55 10.40
CA GLU A 69 -11.34 13.20 10.30
C GLU A 69 -10.87 13.15 8.84
N ALA A 70 -11.67 12.57 7.95
CA ALA A 70 -11.37 12.45 6.53
C ALA A 70 -11.17 13.80 5.86
N ARG A 71 -12.08 14.77 6.08
CA ARG A 71 -11.97 16.09 5.51
C ARG A 71 -10.77 16.86 6.06
N GLU A 72 -10.47 16.72 7.35
CA GLU A 72 -9.28 17.32 7.96
C GLU A 72 -7.99 16.76 7.37
N LEU A 73 -7.92 15.44 7.16
CA LEU A 73 -6.76 14.78 6.55
C LEU A 73 -6.63 15.11 5.06
N ALA A 74 -7.73 15.11 4.31
CA ALA A 74 -7.73 15.45 2.89
C ALA A 74 -7.30 16.91 2.64
N ALA A 75 -7.56 17.83 3.58
CA ALA A 75 -7.12 19.22 3.50
C ALA A 75 -5.59 19.41 3.63
N ILE A 76 -4.84 18.39 4.05
CA ILE A 76 -3.37 18.47 4.18
C ILE A 76 -2.71 18.53 2.80
N SER A 77 -3.16 17.70 1.86
CA SER A 77 -2.62 17.64 0.49
C SER A 77 -3.56 16.86 -0.43
N ASP A 78 -3.60 17.24 -1.71
CA ASP A 78 -4.32 16.50 -2.76
C ASP A 78 -3.82 15.05 -2.94
N ASN A 79 -2.65 14.73 -2.42
CA ASN A 79 -2.09 13.37 -2.47
C ASN A 79 -2.68 12.45 -1.41
N VAL A 80 -3.38 12.98 -0.40
CA VAL A 80 -3.97 12.17 0.67
C VAL A 80 -5.12 11.33 0.13
N VAL A 81 -5.10 10.06 0.51
CA VAL A 81 -6.16 9.07 0.27
C VAL A 81 -6.66 8.61 1.63
N ILE A 82 -7.95 8.78 1.89
CA ILE A 82 -8.53 8.46 3.19
C ILE A 82 -8.70 6.96 3.33
N LYS A 83 -8.02 6.37 4.29
CA LYS A 83 -8.11 4.95 4.57
C LYS A 83 -9.22 4.68 5.58
N VAL A 84 -10.16 3.80 5.23
CA VAL A 84 -11.42 3.56 5.96
C VAL A 84 -11.56 2.05 6.20
N PRO A 85 -11.92 1.60 7.42
CA PRO A 85 -12.10 0.17 7.69
C PRO A 85 -13.36 -0.38 6.99
N MET A 86 -13.30 -1.66 6.60
CA MET A 86 -14.41 -2.38 5.96
C MET A 86 -15.54 -2.69 6.97
N THR A 87 -16.38 -1.71 7.22
CA THR A 87 -17.56 -1.79 8.09
C THR A 87 -18.76 -1.14 7.39
N GLU A 88 -19.98 -1.36 7.93
CA GLU A 88 -21.17 -0.68 7.41
C GLU A 88 -21.02 0.84 7.46
N GLU A 89 -20.55 1.38 8.59
CA GLU A 89 -20.31 2.82 8.76
C GLU A 89 -19.18 3.31 7.83
N GLY A 90 -18.14 2.50 7.64
CA GLY A 90 -17.06 2.78 6.70
C GLY A 90 -17.56 2.89 5.25
N LEU A 91 -18.44 1.99 4.80
CA LEU A 91 -19.01 2.04 3.45
C LEU A 91 -19.92 3.27 3.25
N LYS A 92 -20.68 3.68 4.28
CA LYS A 92 -21.46 4.93 4.25
C LYS A 92 -20.54 6.14 4.10
N ALA A 93 -19.43 6.18 4.87
CA ALA A 93 -18.43 7.24 4.76
C ALA A 93 -17.78 7.28 3.37
N VAL A 94 -17.37 6.12 2.83
CA VAL A 94 -16.79 6.00 1.48
C VAL A 94 -17.71 6.58 0.42
N LYS A 95 -19.01 6.25 0.45
CA LYS A 95 -20.00 6.75 -0.50
C LYS A 95 -20.09 8.28 -0.47
N ILE A 96 -20.08 8.89 0.72
CA ILE A 96 -20.18 10.35 0.88
C ILE A 96 -18.88 10.99 0.39
N LEU A 97 -17.71 10.51 0.82
CA LEU A 97 -16.40 11.03 0.45
C LEU A 97 -16.16 10.93 -1.06
N SER A 98 -16.56 9.83 -1.69
CA SER A 98 -16.48 9.67 -3.14
C SER A 98 -17.34 10.71 -3.86
N GLY A 99 -18.54 11.02 -3.36
CA GLY A 99 -19.39 12.10 -3.88
C GLY A 99 -18.79 13.51 -3.72
N GLU A 100 -17.89 13.68 -2.75
CA GLU A 100 -17.12 14.92 -2.50
C GLU A 100 -15.82 14.97 -3.32
N GLY A 101 -15.51 13.94 -4.11
CA GLY A 101 -14.24 13.84 -4.86
C GLY A 101 -13.04 13.45 -4.00
N ILE A 102 -13.24 13.05 -2.75
CA ILE A 102 -12.17 12.59 -1.85
C ILE A 102 -11.88 11.12 -2.11
N ARG A 103 -10.64 10.80 -2.47
CA ARG A 103 -10.21 9.42 -2.73
C ARG A 103 -10.16 8.60 -1.46
N THR A 104 -10.61 7.34 -1.55
CA THR A 104 -10.66 6.42 -0.40
C THR A 104 -9.92 5.11 -0.68
N ASN A 105 -9.39 4.51 0.38
CA ASN A 105 -8.78 3.18 0.41
C ASN A 105 -9.48 2.35 1.49
N VAL A 106 -10.34 1.40 1.08
CA VAL A 106 -11.02 0.54 2.05
C VAL A 106 -10.08 -0.57 2.49
N THR A 107 -9.80 -0.59 3.79
CA THR A 107 -8.84 -1.50 4.42
C THR A 107 -9.51 -2.62 5.22
N LEU A 108 -8.70 -3.60 5.68
CA LEU A 108 -9.18 -4.77 6.41
C LEU A 108 -10.14 -5.61 5.55
N ILE A 109 -9.77 -5.83 4.31
CA ILE A 109 -10.52 -6.69 3.39
C ILE A 109 -9.95 -8.11 3.45
N PHE A 110 -10.84 -9.08 3.67
CA PHE A 110 -10.52 -10.50 3.82
C PHE A 110 -11.39 -11.41 2.94
N SER A 111 -12.26 -10.84 2.09
CA SER A 111 -13.06 -11.59 1.12
C SER A 111 -13.33 -10.77 -0.15
N ALA A 112 -13.58 -11.46 -1.26
CA ALA A 112 -13.93 -10.82 -2.53
C ALA A 112 -15.27 -10.05 -2.43
N ASN A 113 -16.22 -10.54 -1.63
CA ASN A 113 -17.49 -9.84 -1.38
C ASN A 113 -17.28 -8.46 -0.71
N GLN A 114 -16.35 -8.38 0.25
CA GLN A 114 -16.01 -7.10 0.89
C GLN A 114 -15.40 -6.13 -0.13
N ALA A 115 -14.48 -6.60 -0.97
CA ALA A 115 -13.87 -5.78 -2.03
C ALA A 115 -14.93 -5.26 -3.02
N LEU A 116 -15.87 -6.11 -3.44
CA LEU A 116 -16.96 -5.75 -4.34
C LEU A 116 -17.89 -4.70 -3.73
N LEU A 117 -18.26 -4.83 -2.46
CA LEU A 117 -19.08 -3.84 -1.75
C LEU A 117 -18.34 -2.49 -1.63
N ALA A 118 -17.04 -2.51 -1.31
CA ALA A 118 -16.24 -1.29 -1.22
C ALA A 118 -16.13 -0.58 -2.58
N ALA A 119 -15.90 -1.32 -3.65
CA ALA A 119 -15.87 -0.78 -5.01
C ALA A 119 -17.20 -0.14 -5.40
N ARG A 120 -18.33 -0.80 -5.10
CA ARG A 120 -19.67 -0.25 -5.36
C ARG A 120 -20.02 0.96 -4.51
N ALA A 121 -19.42 1.11 -3.34
CA ALA A 121 -19.53 2.33 -2.53
C ALA A 121 -18.72 3.51 -3.11
N GLY A 122 -17.84 3.28 -4.09
CA GLY A 122 -17.03 4.29 -4.75
C GLY A 122 -15.58 4.38 -4.25
N ALA A 123 -15.07 3.31 -3.63
CA ALA A 123 -13.68 3.27 -3.21
C ALA A 123 -12.71 3.39 -4.39
N THR A 124 -11.67 4.23 -4.27
CA THR A 124 -10.58 4.31 -5.25
C THR A 124 -9.67 3.10 -5.15
N TYR A 125 -9.43 2.64 -3.93
CA TYR A 125 -8.60 1.48 -3.62
C TYR A 125 -9.31 0.53 -2.65
N VAL A 126 -8.97 -0.75 -2.77
CA VAL A 126 -9.25 -1.79 -1.77
C VAL A 126 -7.95 -2.44 -1.33
N SER A 127 -7.80 -2.68 -0.03
CA SER A 127 -6.60 -3.28 0.55
C SER A 127 -6.90 -4.65 1.16
N PRO A 128 -6.89 -5.74 0.37
CA PRO A 128 -6.93 -7.10 0.89
C PRO A 128 -5.64 -7.47 1.63
N PHE A 129 -5.77 -8.08 2.80
CA PHE A 129 -4.69 -8.38 3.74
C PHE A 129 -4.17 -9.80 3.58
N VAL A 130 -3.26 -10.02 2.62
CA VAL A 130 -2.75 -11.35 2.28
C VAL A 130 -2.01 -12.02 3.44
N GLY A 131 -1.08 -11.33 4.09
CA GLY A 131 -0.28 -11.94 5.16
C GLY A 131 -1.09 -12.33 6.39
N ARG A 132 -2.18 -11.61 6.71
CA ARG A 132 -3.09 -12.02 7.81
C ARG A 132 -3.92 -13.24 7.47
N LEU A 133 -4.26 -13.44 6.20
CA LEU A 133 -4.91 -14.69 5.75
C LEU A 133 -3.96 -15.87 5.86
N ASP A 134 -2.70 -15.70 5.44
CA ASP A 134 -1.66 -16.72 5.59
C ASP A 134 -1.43 -17.08 7.07
N ASP A 135 -1.46 -16.10 7.98
CA ASP A 135 -1.31 -16.31 9.43
C ASP A 135 -2.37 -17.30 10.00
N ILE A 136 -3.53 -17.46 9.35
CA ILE A 136 -4.61 -18.36 9.75
C ILE A 136 -4.77 -19.56 8.80
N GLY A 137 -3.79 -19.81 7.92
CA GLY A 137 -3.76 -20.99 7.05
C GLY A 137 -4.59 -20.87 5.77
N HIS A 138 -4.93 -19.64 5.33
CA HIS A 138 -5.55 -19.37 4.04
C HIS A 138 -4.51 -18.81 3.06
N ASP A 139 -4.61 -19.14 1.78
CA ASP A 139 -3.74 -18.49 0.75
C ASP A 139 -4.29 -17.09 0.43
N GLY A 140 -3.61 -16.06 0.95
CA GLY A 140 -4.00 -14.67 0.71
C GLY A 140 -3.92 -14.25 -0.76
N MET A 141 -3.14 -14.97 -1.59
CA MET A 141 -3.03 -14.66 -3.01
C MET A 141 -4.22 -15.15 -3.83
N GLU A 142 -4.91 -16.19 -3.40
CA GLU A 142 -6.19 -16.59 -4.00
C GLU A 142 -7.23 -15.47 -3.87
N LEU A 143 -7.25 -14.75 -2.75
CA LEU A 143 -8.13 -13.59 -2.57
C LEU A 143 -7.80 -12.48 -3.58
N ILE A 144 -6.53 -12.17 -3.79
CA ILE A 144 -6.12 -11.17 -4.79
C ILE A 144 -6.60 -11.57 -6.18
N ALA A 145 -6.36 -12.83 -6.60
CA ALA A 145 -6.77 -13.34 -7.90
C ALA A 145 -8.29 -13.26 -8.09
N GLN A 146 -9.07 -13.70 -7.09
CA GLN A 146 -10.54 -13.62 -7.14
C GLN A 146 -11.03 -12.18 -7.30
N ILE A 147 -10.46 -11.21 -6.56
CA ILE A 147 -10.85 -9.81 -6.68
C ILE A 147 -10.47 -9.28 -8.06
N ALA A 148 -9.27 -9.59 -8.55
CA ALA A 148 -8.79 -9.13 -9.85
C ALA A 148 -9.69 -9.64 -10.99
N ASP A 149 -10.04 -10.93 -10.96
CA ASP A 149 -10.94 -11.54 -11.97
C ASP A 149 -12.33 -10.89 -11.94
N ILE A 150 -12.91 -10.68 -10.73
CA ILE A 150 -14.22 -10.03 -10.59
C ILE A 150 -14.16 -8.59 -11.13
N PHE A 151 -13.14 -7.83 -10.78
CA PHE A 151 -13.00 -6.45 -11.21
C PHE A 151 -12.81 -6.35 -12.73
N ALA A 152 -12.04 -7.27 -13.31
CA ALA A 152 -11.86 -7.34 -14.77
C ALA A 152 -13.16 -7.72 -15.51
N ILE A 153 -13.91 -8.73 -15.03
CA ILE A 153 -15.18 -9.18 -15.65
C ILE A 153 -16.23 -8.07 -15.65
N HIS A 154 -16.27 -7.26 -14.59
CA HIS A 154 -17.29 -6.23 -14.40
C HIS A 154 -16.80 -4.81 -14.69
N GLU A 155 -15.61 -4.66 -15.29
CA GLU A 155 -15.00 -3.37 -15.66
C GLU A 155 -15.00 -2.38 -14.47
N ILE A 156 -14.55 -2.86 -13.29
CA ILE A 156 -14.49 -2.06 -12.06
C ILE A 156 -13.14 -1.36 -11.99
N ASP A 157 -13.13 -0.02 -11.96
CA ASP A 157 -11.90 0.81 -11.95
C ASP A 157 -11.17 0.85 -10.60
N THR A 158 -11.81 0.35 -9.52
CA THR A 158 -11.20 0.31 -8.19
C THR A 158 -9.89 -0.49 -8.19
N GLN A 159 -8.81 0.10 -7.71
CA GLN A 159 -7.49 -0.54 -7.71
C GLN A 159 -7.28 -1.43 -6.47
N ILE A 160 -6.60 -2.56 -6.70
CA ILE A 160 -6.29 -3.55 -5.66
C ILE A 160 -4.90 -3.26 -5.10
N ILE A 161 -4.80 -2.99 -3.80
CA ILE A 161 -3.54 -2.88 -3.06
C ILE A 161 -3.34 -4.17 -2.27
N ALA A 162 -2.42 -5.04 -2.70
CA ALA A 162 -2.00 -6.19 -1.89
C ALA A 162 -1.30 -5.67 -0.62
N ALA A 163 -1.96 -5.83 0.53
CA ALA A 163 -1.52 -5.32 1.83
C ALA A 163 -1.11 -6.45 2.78
N SER A 164 -0.48 -6.09 3.90
CA SER A 164 0.06 -7.07 4.87
C SER A 164 1.12 -8.00 4.25
N ILE A 165 1.93 -7.45 3.36
CA ILE A 165 3.07 -8.16 2.74
C ILE A 165 4.11 -8.52 3.82
N ARG A 166 4.58 -9.78 3.82
CA ARG A 166 5.53 -10.30 4.81
C ARG A 166 6.93 -10.55 4.25
N HIS A 167 7.04 -10.90 2.97
CA HIS A 167 8.29 -11.26 2.30
C HIS A 167 8.23 -11.06 0.79
N SER A 168 9.38 -11.15 0.11
CA SER A 168 9.51 -10.89 -1.33
C SER A 168 8.65 -11.80 -2.22
N LEU A 169 8.43 -13.05 -1.82
CA LEU A 169 7.59 -13.97 -2.58
C LEU A 169 6.11 -13.52 -2.62
N HIS A 170 5.60 -12.86 -1.55
CA HIS A 170 4.28 -12.23 -1.59
C HIS A 170 4.19 -11.18 -2.70
N VAL A 171 5.25 -10.39 -2.89
CA VAL A 171 5.28 -9.35 -3.95
C VAL A 171 5.19 -9.97 -5.33
N THR A 172 5.98 -11.03 -5.58
CA THR A 172 5.94 -11.76 -6.86
C THR A 172 4.58 -12.37 -7.11
N LYS A 173 4.01 -13.06 -6.10
CA LYS A 173 2.70 -13.70 -6.22
C LYS A 173 1.58 -12.68 -6.40
N ALA A 174 1.61 -11.54 -5.69
CA ALA A 174 0.62 -10.46 -5.86
C ALA A 174 0.65 -9.88 -7.27
N ALA A 175 1.85 -9.73 -7.86
CA ALA A 175 1.99 -9.29 -9.25
C ALA A 175 1.37 -10.28 -10.23
N LEU A 176 1.58 -11.59 -10.03
CA LEU A 176 1.00 -12.65 -10.86
C LEU A 176 -0.51 -12.78 -10.67
N ALA A 177 -1.01 -12.51 -9.47
CA ALA A 177 -2.43 -12.57 -9.15
C ALA A 177 -3.24 -11.34 -9.60
N GLY A 178 -2.61 -10.34 -10.24
CA GLY A 178 -3.32 -9.20 -10.80
C GLY A 178 -3.50 -8.00 -9.86
N ALA A 179 -2.74 -7.92 -8.75
CA ALA A 179 -2.74 -6.71 -7.93
C ALA A 179 -2.25 -5.49 -8.72
N HIS A 180 -2.90 -4.33 -8.57
CA HIS A 180 -2.48 -3.08 -9.19
C HIS A 180 -1.30 -2.46 -8.43
N VAL A 181 -1.32 -2.61 -7.11
CA VAL A 181 -0.33 -2.08 -6.16
C VAL A 181 0.04 -3.17 -5.17
N ALA A 182 1.29 -3.23 -4.75
CA ALA A 182 1.70 -3.91 -3.51
C ALA A 182 2.23 -2.86 -2.54
N THR A 183 1.70 -2.83 -1.31
CA THR A 183 2.29 -1.99 -0.26
C THR A 183 3.22 -2.82 0.60
N VAL A 184 4.50 -2.44 0.58
CA VAL A 184 5.61 -3.31 0.98
C VAL A 184 6.41 -2.67 2.11
N PRO A 185 6.67 -3.36 3.23
CA PRO A 185 7.58 -2.86 4.26
C PRO A 185 8.98 -2.59 3.72
N TYR A 186 9.67 -1.55 4.23
CA TYR A 186 11.01 -1.18 3.78
C TYR A 186 12.00 -2.35 3.81
N SER A 187 11.98 -3.15 4.89
CA SER A 187 12.85 -4.33 5.01
C SER A 187 12.64 -5.36 3.90
N VAL A 188 11.39 -5.51 3.43
CA VAL A 188 11.06 -6.41 2.32
C VAL A 188 11.55 -5.82 1.00
N ILE A 189 11.38 -4.51 0.75
CA ILE A 189 11.93 -3.82 -0.43
C ILE A 189 13.45 -4.07 -0.52
N ILE A 190 14.17 -3.88 0.58
CA ILE A 190 15.62 -4.11 0.62
C ILE A 190 15.97 -5.60 0.41
N SER A 191 15.14 -6.52 0.90
CA SER A 191 15.36 -7.95 0.67
C SER A 191 15.21 -8.36 -0.80
N MET A 192 14.34 -7.68 -1.55
CA MET A 192 14.10 -7.95 -2.98
C MET A 192 15.31 -7.61 -3.86
N ILE A 193 16.17 -6.70 -3.42
CA ILE A 193 17.38 -6.31 -4.15
C ILE A 193 18.50 -7.34 -3.97
N LYS A 194 18.51 -8.07 -2.85
CA LYS A 194 19.60 -8.98 -2.48
C LYS A 194 19.49 -10.31 -3.22
N HIS A 195 20.52 -10.65 -3.99
CA HIS A 195 20.65 -11.95 -4.62
C HIS A 195 22.13 -12.41 -4.61
N PRO A 196 22.44 -13.65 -4.19
CA PRO A 196 23.83 -14.15 -4.14
C PRO A 196 24.55 -14.08 -5.49
N LEU A 197 23.84 -14.40 -6.58
CA LEU A 197 24.43 -14.33 -7.93
C LEU A 197 24.69 -12.90 -8.42
N THR A 198 23.94 -11.92 -7.95
CA THR A 198 24.22 -10.50 -8.23
C THR A 198 25.51 -10.08 -7.54
N ALA A 199 25.68 -10.46 -6.27
CA ALA A 199 26.89 -10.15 -5.51
C ALA A 199 28.13 -10.77 -6.15
N SER A 200 28.12 -12.10 -6.40
CA SER A 200 29.24 -12.80 -7.04
C SER A 200 29.51 -12.35 -8.48
N GLY A 201 28.47 -11.95 -9.21
CA GLY A 201 28.59 -11.40 -10.55
C GLY A 201 29.33 -10.04 -10.56
N ILE A 202 29.02 -9.16 -9.61
CA ILE A 202 29.71 -7.89 -9.45
C ILE A 202 31.18 -8.11 -9.10
N GLU A 203 31.49 -8.99 -8.14
CA GLU A 203 32.86 -9.33 -7.76
C GLU A 203 33.67 -9.81 -8.97
N ARG A 204 33.12 -10.73 -9.76
CA ARG A 204 33.75 -11.26 -10.96
C ARG A 204 34.00 -10.14 -12.00
N PHE A 205 33.02 -9.29 -12.27
CA PHE A 205 33.20 -8.20 -13.24
C PHE A 205 34.28 -7.22 -12.80
N LEU A 206 34.38 -6.92 -11.51
CA LEU A 206 35.43 -6.06 -10.98
C LEU A 206 36.84 -6.72 -11.10
N GLU A 207 36.94 -8.02 -10.91
CA GLU A 207 38.17 -8.78 -11.05
C GLU A 207 38.63 -8.83 -12.52
N ASP A 208 37.74 -9.18 -13.45
CA ASP A 208 37.99 -9.17 -14.89
C ASP A 208 38.45 -7.79 -15.39
N TRP A 209 37.79 -6.71 -14.90
CA TRP A 209 38.13 -5.34 -15.22
C TRP A 209 39.54 -4.97 -14.74
N LYS A 210 39.92 -5.33 -13.53
CA LYS A 210 41.26 -5.09 -12.99
C LYS A 210 42.35 -5.80 -13.82
N ASN A 211 42.12 -7.06 -14.18
CA ASN A 211 43.05 -7.87 -14.95
C ASN A 211 43.25 -7.28 -16.37
N ALA A 212 42.17 -6.84 -17.02
CA ALA A 212 42.28 -6.23 -18.36
C ALA A 212 43.02 -4.89 -18.40
N ASN A 213 43.04 -4.13 -17.30
CA ASN A 213 43.72 -2.82 -17.23
C ASN A 213 45.13 -2.88 -16.61
N GLN A 214 45.63 -4.08 -16.24
CA GLN A 214 47.00 -4.30 -15.77
C GLN A 214 47.89 -4.94 -16.85
N SER A 215 47.36 -5.17 -18.04
CA SER A 215 48.03 -5.65 -19.25
C SER A 215 48.32 -4.50 -20.18
#